data_0036ef8912843b3113ee3ad7ca2fc8b1
#
_entry.id   0036ef8912843b3113ee3ad7ca2fc8b1
#
_cell.length_a   1.000
_cell.length_b   1.000
_cell.length_c   1.000
_cell.angle_alpha   90.00
_cell.angle_beta   90.00
_cell.angle_gamma   90.00
#
_symmetry.space_group_name_H-M   'P 1'
#
loop_
_entity.id
_entity.type
_entity.pdbx_description
1 polymer ?
#
loop_
_entity_poly.entity_id
_entity_poly.type
_entity_poly.pdbx_seq_one_letter_code
_entity_poly.pdbx_strand_id
1 'polypeptide(L)' 'TESHVFSEEIIRDAVEAEIRHMQRTLDMIRYKCWYYENAMADGNEERVKTLTPAEMPQEIREAYEGAHRL' A
#
# COMPACT_ATOMS: atom_id res chain seq x y z
N THR A 1 3.39 18.91 -32.71
CA THR A 1 3.11 20.27 -32.27
C THR A 1 3.19 20.39 -30.76
N GLU A 2 3.33 21.61 -30.25
CA GLU A 2 3.46 21.85 -28.81
C GLU A 2 2.22 21.42 -28.05
N SER A 3 1.02 21.67 -28.57
CA SER A 3 -0.21 21.30 -27.89
C SER A 3 -0.37 19.78 -27.79
N HIS A 4 0.12 19.04 -28.77
CA HIS A 4 0.09 17.57 -28.75
C HIS A 4 1.01 17.04 -27.66
N VAL A 5 2.23 17.55 -27.58
CA VAL A 5 3.20 17.17 -26.55
C VAL A 5 2.69 17.52 -25.16
N PHE A 6 2.09 18.70 -25.02
CA PHE A 6 1.51 19.15 -23.76
C PHE A 6 0.40 18.21 -23.27
N SER A 7 -0.46 17.75 -24.18
CA SER A 7 -1.53 16.82 -23.85
C SER A 7 -0.99 15.48 -23.38
N GLU A 8 0.06 14.99 -24.03
CA GLU A 8 0.68 13.73 -23.62
C GLU A 8 1.33 13.84 -22.25
N GLU A 9 1.93 14.97 -21.93
CA GLU A 9 2.51 15.19 -20.61
C GLU A 9 1.44 15.18 -19.51
N ILE A 10 0.29 15.80 -19.77
CA ILE A 10 -0.82 15.80 -18.83
C ILE A 10 -1.34 14.38 -18.60
N ILE A 11 -1.48 13.62 -19.68
CA ILE A 11 -1.94 12.22 -19.59
C ILE A 11 -0.94 11.38 -18.82
N ARG A 12 0.34 11.55 -19.08
CA ARG A 12 1.40 10.84 -18.38
C ARG A 12 1.35 11.13 -16.88
N ASP A 13 1.23 12.40 -16.52
CA ASP A 13 1.19 12.79 -15.10
C ASP A 13 -0.04 12.21 -14.40
N ALA A 14 -1.18 12.19 -15.08
CA ALA A 14 -2.40 11.59 -14.54
C ALA A 14 -2.24 10.08 -14.33
N VAL A 15 -1.62 9.38 -15.28
CA VAL A 15 -1.38 7.95 -15.19
C VAL A 15 -0.39 7.64 -14.06
N GLU A 16 0.66 8.44 -13.94
CA GLU A 16 1.63 8.26 -12.85
C GLU A 16 0.99 8.43 -11.48
N ALA A 17 0.08 9.41 -11.35
CA ALA A 17 -0.66 9.61 -10.11
C ALA A 17 -1.56 8.42 -9.80
N GLU A 18 -2.18 7.84 -10.81
CA GLU A 18 -3.02 6.65 -10.65
C GLU A 18 -2.20 5.44 -10.25
N ILE A 19 -1.03 5.27 -10.83
CA ILE A 19 -0.11 4.19 -10.44
C ILE A 19 0.27 4.32 -8.97
N ARG A 20 0.61 5.52 -8.53
CA ARG A 20 0.95 5.73 -7.10
C ARG A 20 -0.23 5.42 -6.20
N HIS A 21 -1.44 5.77 -6.61
CA HIS A 21 -2.65 5.47 -5.85
C HIS A 21 -2.87 3.95 -5.77
N MET A 22 -2.74 3.26 -6.89
CA MET A 22 -2.88 1.80 -6.94
C MET A 22 -1.81 1.11 -6.09
N GLN A 23 -0.60 1.63 -6.08
CA GLN A 23 0.48 1.09 -5.28
C GLN A 23 0.15 1.16 -3.78
N ARG A 24 -0.37 2.30 -3.32
CA ARG A 24 -0.78 2.45 -1.92
C ARG A 24 -1.94 1.53 -1.57
N THR A 25 -2.88 1.37 -2.49
CA THR A 25 -4.01 0.45 -2.30
C THR A 25 -3.51 -0.99 -2.17
N LEU A 26 -2.58 -1.39 -3.02
CA LEU A 26 -1.99 -2.72 -2.97
C LEU A 26 -1.26 -2.94 -1.64
N ASP A 27 -0.49 -1.95 -1.20
CA ASP A 27 0.22 -2.02 0.08
C ASP A 27 -0.75 -2.22 1.24
N MET A 28 -1.87 -1.49 1.23
CA MET A 28 -2.90 -1.63 2.25
C MET A 28 -3.52 -3.02 2.23
N ILE A 29 -3.79 -3.56 1.05
CA ILE A 29 -4.37 -4.90 0.90
C ILE A 29 -3.38 -5.96 1.40
N ARG A 30 -2.11 -5.83 1.07
CA ARG A 30 -1.07 -6.75 1.55
C ARG A 30 -1.00 -6.78 3.07
N TYR A 31 -1.02 -5.61 3.69
CA TYR A 31 -1.02 -5.49 5.15
C TYR A 31 -2.28 -6.14 5.74
N LYS A 32 -3.46 -5.86 5.18
CA LYS A 32 -4.71 -6.42 5.69
C LYS A 32 -4.77 -7.94 5.55
N CYS A 33 -4.30 -8.48 4.44
CA CYS A 33 -4.25 -9.93 4.26
C CYS A 33 -3.38 -10.59 5.35
N TRP A 34 -2.20 -10.05 5.58
CA TRP A 34 -1.31 -10.54 6.63
C TRP A 34 -1.97 -10.44 8.00
N TYR A 35 -2.61 -9.29 8.27
CA TYR A 35 -3.28 -9.04 9.54
C TYR A 35 -4.36 -10.10 9.81
N TYR A 36 -5.23 -10.32 8.85
CA TYR A 36 -6.33 -11.26 9.04
C TYR A 36 -5.87 -12.71 9.06
N GLU A 37 -4.84 -13.06 8.31
CA GLU A 37 -4.25 -14.40 8.37
C GLU A 37 -3.71 -14.70 9.77
N ASN A 38 -3.05 -13.73 10.38
CA ASN A 38 -2.54 -13.88 11.74
C ASN A 38 -3.67 -13.96 12.77
N ALA A 39 -4.68 -13.11 12.61
CA ALA A 39 -5.85 -13.13 13.50
C ALA A 39 -6.56 -14.48 13.42
N MET A 40 -6.71 -15.02 12.24
CA MET A 40 -7.34 -16.33 12.05
C MET A 40 -6.52 -17.46 12.67
N ALA A 41 -5.20 -17.41 12.49
CA ALA A 41 -4.32 -18.41 13.07
C ALA A 41 -4.35 -18.41 14.60
N ASP A 42 -4.48 -17.21 15.18
CA ASP A 42 -4.54 -17.04 16.65
C ASP A 42 -5.94 -17.28 17.22
N GLY A 43 -6.96 -17.19 16.38
CA GLY A 43 -8.35 -17.26 16.82
C GLY A 43 -8.89 -15.94 17.39
N ASN A 44 -8.08 -14.87 17.38
CA ASN A 44 -8.50 -13.52 17.79
C ASN A 44 -7.48 -12.51 17.28
N GLU A 45 -7.76 -11.22 17.45
CA GLU A 45 -6.92 -10.15 16.93
C GLU A 45 -5.97 -9.55 17.97
N GLU A 46 -5.96 -10.04 19.18
CA GLU A 46 -5.23 -9.38 20.27
C GLU A 46 -3.73 -9.25 20.02
N ARG A 47 -3.08 -10.32 19.58
CA ARG A 47 -1.64 -10.29 19.34
C ARG A 47 -1.30 -9.41 18.13
N VAL A 48 -2.00 -9.63 17.01
CA VAL A 48 -1.65 -8.94 15.76
C VAL A 48 -1.92 -7.45 15.83
N LYS A 49 -2.96 -7.02 16.53
CA LYS A 49 -3.26 -5.60 16.61
C LYS A 49 -2.31 -4.83 17.53
N THR A 50 -1.56 -5.52 18.38
CA THR A 50 -0.57 -4.89 19.25
C THR A 50 0.84 -4.92 18.65
N LEU A 51 1.04 -5.58 17.52
CA LEU A 51 2.34 -5.64 16.87
C LEU A 51 2.74 -4.27 16.31
N THR A 52 3.98 -3.89 16.58
CA THR A 52 4.55 -2.67 16.00
C THR A 52 5.17 -2.99 14.64
N PRO A 53 5.41 -1.98 13.78
CA PRO A 53 6.05 -2.23 12.49
C PRO A 53 7.38 -2.97 12.61
N ALA A 54 8.15 -2.75 13.68
CA ALA A 54 9.41 -3.43 13.89
C ALA A 54 9.26 -4.94 14.08
N GLU A 55 8.08 -5.38 14.53
CA GLU A 55 7.78 -6.80 14.76
C GLU A 55 7.18 -7.49 13.55
N MET A 56 6.88 -6.73 12.49
CA MET A 56 6.30 -7.28 11.26
C MET A 56 7.39 -7.82 10.34
N PRO A 57 7.07 -8.84 9.50
CA PRO A 57 7.99 -9.24 8.44
C PRO A 57 8.33 -8.04 7.55
N GLN A 58 9.51 -8.03 6.96
CA GLN A 58 9.99 -6.90 6.18
C GLN A 58 9.00 -6.48 5.08
N GLU A 59 8.47 -7.43 4.32
CA GLU A 59 7.53 -7.14 3.24
C GLU A 59 6.26 -6.46 3.76
N ILE A 60 5.77 -6.91 4.92
CA ILE A 60 4.56 -6.37 5.52
C ILE A 60 4.83 -4.99 6.12
N ARG A 61 6.00 -4.81 6.74
CA ARG A 61 6.41 -3.52 7.26
C ARG A 61 6.49 -2.48 6.14
N GLU A 62 7.08 -2.86 5.00
CA GLU A 62 7.16 -1.98 3.84
C GLU A 62 5.77 -1.64 3.31
N ALA A 63 4.87 -2.64 3.25
CA ALA A 63 3.51 -2.42 2.81
C ALA A 63 2.75 -1.50 3.78
N TYR A 64 2.92 -1.71 5.07
CA TYR A 64 2.31 -0.86 6.09
C TYR A 64 2.78 0.59 5.96
N GLU A 65 4.08 0.79 5.83
CA GLU A 65 4.66 2.12 5.67
C GLU A 65 4.20 2.79 4.38
N GLY A 66 4.12 2.03 3.29
CA GLY A 66 3.63 2.53 2.01
C GLY A 66 2.17 2.96 2.07
N ALA A 67 1.32 2.18 2.73
CA ALA A 67 -0.09 2.48 2.88
C ALA A 67 -0.34 3.73 3.73
N HIS A 68 0.55 4.01 4.69
CA HIS A 68 0.41 5.15 5.60
C HIS A 68 1.25 6.37 5.19
N ARG A 69 1.89 6.31 4.03
CA ARG A 69 2.66 7.44 3.51
C ARG A 69 1.72 8.41 2.81
N LEU A 70 1.80 9.65 3.18
CA LEU A 70 0.97 10.71 2.59
C LEU A 70 1.73 11.53 1.54
#